data_5cc68dd6a7efdde4af7810f56a58644e
#
_entry.id   5cc68dd6a7efdde4af7810f56a58644e
#
_cell.length_a   1.000
_cell.length_b   1.000
_cell.length_c   1.000
_cell.angle_alpha   90.00
_cell.angle_beta   90.00
_cell.angle_gamma   90.00
#
_symmetry.space_group_name_H-M   'P 1'
#
loop_
_entity.id
_entity.type
_entity.pdbx_description
1 polymer ?
#
loop_
_entity_poly.entity_id
_entity_poly.type
_entity_poly.pdbx_seq_one_letter_code
_entity_poly.pdbx_strand_id
1 'polypeptide(L)'
;NVHILQNKWENNYAKQFNWGLEHSDITTQWVLRLDADEYLLPELIQELYEKLPSLTPDITGVLFNRRYIFMEKWIKGGIYPTKLLRLFRSGKGICEQRLMDEHIQLLEGYAVEFKYDMVDKNLNDLSWTLHKQVNYAIREAIDLLDIEINLTGTRRMDKDKYIGKQAYFKRMKKHKYVCLPLFWRAFAFFCYRYILHGGFKDGKIGFLFHFMYSWWYRMLVDAKILEIRKACGRDKEKIREHILTNYNIDIDFI
;
A
#
# COMPACT_ATOMS: atom_id res chain seq x y z
N ASN A 1 -2.40 -6.55 -27.96
CA ASN A 1 -3.11 -5.29 -28.15
C ASN A 1 -2.96 -4.45 -26.88
N VAL A 2 -2.75 -3.13 -27.04
CA VAL A 2 -2.72 -2.17 -25.95
C VAL A 2 -3.88 -1.20 -26.15
N HIS A 3 -4.69 -1.00 -25.11
CA HIS A 3 -5.76 -0.02 -25.09
C HIS A 3 -5.41 1.06 -24.07
N ILE A 4 -5.43 2.33 -24.51
CA ILE A 4 -5.11 3.47 -23.65
C ILE A 4 -6.42 4.15 -23.27
N LEU A 5 -6.69 4.21 -21.95
CA LEU A 5 -7.81 4.96 -21.41
C LEU A 5 -7.31 6.24 -20.76
N GLN A 6 -7.97 7.35 -21.04
CA GLN A 6 -7.65 8.65 -20.45
C GLN A 6 -8.77 9.09 -19.50
N ASN A 7 -8.41 9.42 -18.29
CA ASN A 7 -9.32 10.00 -17.30
C ASN A 7 -8.63 11.11 -16.51
N LYS A 8 -9.39 12.11 -16.11
CA LYS A 8 -8.87 13.22 -15.30
C LYS A 8 -8.41 12.70 -13.93
N TRP A 9 -7.20 13.05 -13.56
CA TRP A 9 -6.67 12.69 -12.24
C TRP A 9 -7.32 13.52 -11.12
N GLU A 10 -7.96 12.84 -10.17
CA GLU A 10 -8.67 13.44 -9.03
C GLU A 10 -7.93 13.22 -7.69
N ASN A 11 -6.62 13.07 -7.70
CA ASN A 11 -5.80 12.84 -6.51
C ASN A 11 -6.15 11.54 -5.72
N ASN A 12 -6.88 10.61 -6.34
CA ASN A 12 -7.29 9.36 -5.73
C ASN A 12 -6.97 8.17 -6.66
N TYR A 13 -6.01 7.35 -6.26
CA TYR A 13 -5.57 6.20 -7.04
C TYR A 13 -6.67 5.14 -7.21
N ALA A 14 -7.41 4.85 -6.13
CA ALA A 14 -8.45 3.84 -6.15
C ALA A 14 -9.60 4.23 -7.10
N LYS A 15 -10.01 5.51 -7.11
CA LYS A 15 -10.98 6.02 -8.08
C LYS A 15 -10.49 5.83 -9.50
N GLN A 16 -9.24 6.21 -9.78
CA GLN A 16 -8.65 6.07 -11.11
C GLN A 16 -8.60 4.62 -11.57
N PHE A 17 -8.16 3.72 -10.69
CA PHE A 17 -8.08 2.29 -11.01
C PHE A 17 -9.47 1.68 -11.23
N ASN A 18 -10.43 1.95 -10.35
CA ASN A 18 -11.79 1.42 -10.48
C ASN A 18 -12.50 1.97 -11.72
N TRP A 19 -12.30 3.26 -12.02
CA TRP A 19 -12.77 3.83 -13.28
C TRP A 19 -12.20 3.08 -14.50
N GLY A 20 -10.91 2.76 -14.46
CA GLY A 20 -10.27 1.96 -15.50
C GLY A 20 -10.88 0.57 -15.64
N LEU A 21 -11.20 -0.12 -14.53
CA LEU A 21 -11.89 -1.41 -14.56
C LEU A 21 -13.29 -1.32 -15.20
N GLU A 22 -14.04 -0.26 -14.89
CA GLU A 22 -15.40 -0.05 -15.39
C GLU A 22 -15.44 0.32 -16.87
N HIS A 23 -14.41 1.03 -17.39
CA HIS A 23 -14.36 1.53 -18.75
C HIS A 23 -13.47 0.70 -19.70
N SER A 24 -12.92 -0.40 -19.20
CA SER A 24 -12.16 -1.36 -20.00
C SER A 24 -13.07 -2.49 -20.48
N ASP A 25 -13.01 -2.83 -21.77
CA ASP A 25 -13.71 -4.00 -22.34
C ASP A 25 -12.97 -5.29 -21.94
N ILE A 26 -13.05 -5.65 -20.66
CA ILE A 26 -12.39 -6.84 -20.12
C ILE A 26 -13.18 -8.07 -20.49
N THR A 27 -12.68 -8.84 -21.45
CA THR A 27 -13.28 -10.13 -21.89
C THR A 27 -12.59 -11.35 -21.27
N THR A 28 -11.48 -11.15 -20.59
CA THR A 28 -10.69 -12.21 -19.95
C THR A 28 -11.28 -12.64 -18.61
N GLN A 29 -11.05 -13.90 -18.25
CA GLN A 29 -11.52 -14.43 -16.96
C GLN A 29 -10.79 -13.84 -15.75
N TRP A 30 -9.55 -13.37 -15.94
CA TRP A 30 -8.70 -12.83 -14.89
C TRP A 30 -8.17 -11.45 -15.25
N VAL A 31 -8.04 -10.62 -14.24
CA VAL A 31 -7.46 -9.27 -14.31
C VAL A 31 -6.19 -9.25 -13.47
N LEU A 32 -5.08 -8.87 -14.09
CA LEU A 32 -3.82 -8.62 -13.40
C LEU A 32 -3.61 -7.12 -13.23
N ARG A 33 -3.56 -6.65 -11.98
CA ARG A 33 -3.08 -5.31 -11.67
C ARG A 33 -1.55 -5.31 -11.67
N LEU A 34 -0.98 -4.47 -12.50
CA LEU A 34 0.47 -4.29 -12.57
C LEU A 34 0.78 -2.79 -12.67
N ASP A 35 1.59 -2.28 -11.75
CA ASP A 35 2.03 -0.89 -11.77
C ASP A 35 3.18 -0.75 -12.82
N ALA A 36 3.43 0.46 -13.34
CA ALA A 36 4.36 0.67 -14.46
C ALA A 36 5.83 0.29 -14.15
N ASP A 37 6.19 0.20 -12.88
CA ASP A 37 7.49 -0.20 -12.34
C ASP A 37 7.51 -1.65 -11.81
N GLU A 38 6.45 -2.42 -12.10
CA GLU A 38 6.32 -3.83 -11.71
C GLU A 38 6.42 -4.77 -12.93
N TYR A 39 6.98 -5.96 -12.72
CA TYR A 39 7.00 -7.03 -13.72
C TYR A 39 7.00 -8.42 -13.08
N LEU A 40 6.58 -9.43 -13.85
CA LEU A 40 6.55 -10.82 -13.42
C LEU A 40 7.87 -11.49 -13.75
N LEU A 41 8.37 -12.33 -12.85
CA LEU A 41 9.48 -13.22 -13.16
C LEU A 41 9.02 -14.40 -14.01
N PRO A 42 9.91 -14.99 -14.85
CA PRO A 42 9.57 -16.13 -15.69
C PRO A 42 8.95 -17.30 -14.92
N GLU A 43 9.45 -17.55 -13.72
CA GLU A 43 8.94 -18.63 -12.85
C GLU A 43 7.48 -18.38 -12.40
N LEU A 44 7.12 -17.11 -12.15
CA LEU A 44 5.73 -16.76 -11.82
C LEU A 44 4.83 -16.87 -13.05
N ILE A 45 5.32 -16.48 -14.22
CA ILE A 45 4.60 -16.63 -15.49
C ILE A 45 4.30 -18.11 -15.76
N GLN A 46 5.28 -18.98 -15.57
CA GLN A 46 5.11 -20.42 -15.72
C GLN A 46 4.07 -20.97 -14.71
N GLU A 47 4.17 -20.56 -13.44
CA GLU A 47 3.21 -20.97 -12.41
C GLU A 47 1.78 -20.52 -12.75
N LEU A 48 1.61 -19.33 -13.35
CA LEU A 48 0.32 -18.84 -13.82
C LEU A 48 -0.26 -19.75 -14.91
N TYR A 49 0.53 -20.10 -15.92
CA TYR A 49 0.08 -21.00 -17.00
C TYR A 49 -0.33 -22.38 -16.49
N GLU A 50 0.40 -22.92 -15.52
CA GLU A 50 0.15 -24.25 -14.98
C GLU A 50 -1.05 -24.30 -14.04
N LYS A 51 -1.21 -23.30 -13.16
CA LYS A 51 -2.17 -23.37 -12.06
C LYS A 51 -3.49 -22.64 -12.32
N LEU A 52 -3.51 -21.52 -13.05
CA LEU A 52 -4.74 -20.76 -13.24
C LEU A 52 -5.89 -21.58 -13.85
N PRO A 53 -5.67 -22.46 -14.86
CA PRO A 53 -6.74 -23.22 -15.45
C PRO A 53 -7.40 -24.23 -14.48
N SER A 54 -6.68 -24.64 -13.43
CA SER A 54 -7.15 -25.64 -12.45
C SER A 54 -7.80 -25.03 -11.21
N LEU A 55 -7.81 -23.70 -11.08
CA LEU A 55 -8.40 -23.03 -9.92
C LEU A 55 -9.93 -23.11 -9.96
N THR A 56 -10.50 -23.56 -8.84
CA THR A 56 -11.96 -23.67 -8.67
C THR A 56 -12.64 -22.28 -8.68
N PRO A 57 -13.94 -22.19 -9.01
CA PRO A 57 -14.63 -20.89 -9.12
C PRO A 57 -14.66 -20.05 -7.85
N ASP A 58 -14.58 -20.65 -6.69
CA ASP A 58 -14.54 -20.00 -5.37
C ASP A 58 -13.19 -19.34 -5.07
N ILE A 59 -12.13 -19.71 -5.81
CA ILE A 59 -10.86 -18.98 -5.80
C ILE A 59 -10.98 -17.80 -6.75
N THR A 60 -11.10 -16.61 -6.17
CA THR A 60 -11.33 -15.36 -6.92
C THR A 60 -10.12 -14.42 -6.91
N GLY A 61 -9.07 -14.77 -6.16
CA GLY A 61 -7.85 -13.97 -6.12
C GLY A 61 -6.57 -14.79 -5.97
N VAL A 62 -5.45 -14.21 -6.39
CA VAL A 62 -4.11 -14.80 -6.23
C VAL A 62 -3.15 -13.76 -5.67
N LEU A 63 -2.43 -14.15 -4.61
CA LEU A 63 -1.39 -13.33 -4.00
C LEU A 63 -0.03 -13.73 -4.54
N PHE A 64 0.78 -12.73 -4.86
CA PHE A 64 2.19 -12.88 -5.24
C PHE A 64 3.10 -12.33 -4.17
N ASN A 65 4.29 -12.90 -4.03
CA ASN A 65 5.36 -12.27 -3.27
C ASN A 65 5.95 -11.13 -4.10
N ARG A 66 6.26 -10.02 -3.45
CA ARG A 66 6.89 -8.87 -4.08
C ARG A 66 8.37 -8.77 -3.70
N ARG A 67 9.26 -8.81 -4.70
CA ARG A 67 10.65 -8.38 -4.56
C ARG A 67 10.72 -6.87 -4.71
N TYR A 68 11.23 -6.19 -3.71
CA TYR A 68 11.46 -4.75 -3.78
C TYR A 68 12.93 -4.49 -4.17
N ILE A 69 13.14 -3.83 -5.31
CA ILE A 69 14.47 -3.46 -5.78
C ILE A 69 14.72 -1.99 -5.43
N PHE A 70 15.76 -1.75 -4.65
CA PHE A 70 16.20 -0.42 -4.28
C PHE A 70 17.67 -0.22 -4.65
N MET A 71 17.99 0.78 -5.46
CA MET A 71 19.34 1.04 -5.98
C MET A 71 20.00 -0.24 -6.53
N GLU A 72 19.30 -0.90 -7.46
CA GLU A 72 19.69 -2.16 -8.12
C GLU A 72 19.86 -3.36 -7.18
N LYS A 73 19.49 -3.25 -5.91
CA LYS A 73 19.57 -4.33 -4.94
C LYS A 73 18.20 -4.82 -4.51
N TRP A 74 18.00 -6.13 -4.53
CA TRP A 74 16.86 -6.75 -3.90
C TRP A 74 16.97 -6.65 -2.38
N ILE A 75 16.06 -5.91 -1.76
CA ILE A 75 15.96 -5.79 -0.29
C ILE A 75 15.14 -6.97 0.24
N LYS A 76 15.80 -7.82 1.02
CA LYS A 76 15.20 -9.04 1.62
C LYS A 76 14.89 -8.83 3.09
N GLY A 77 15.87 -8.37 3.84
CA GLY A 77 15.74 -8.22 5.28
C GLY A 77 14.65 -7.23 5.66
N GLY A 78 13.85 -7.56 6.65
CA GLY A 78 12.84 -6.67 7.21
C GLY A 78 11.58 -6.43 6.37
N ILE A 79 11.55 -6.82 5.08
CA ILE A 79 10.39 -6.59 4.22
C ILE A 79 9.90 -7.82 3.44
N TYR A 80 10.79 -8.75 3.10
CA TYR A 80 10.39 -9.93 2.33
C TYR A 80 10.08 -11.11 3.25
N PRO A 81 9.06 -11.92 2.95
CA PRO A 81 8.11 -11.78 1.84
C PRO A 81 7.02 -10.72 2.11
N THR A 82 6.72 -9.91 1.09
CA THR A 82 5.55 -9.03 1.09
C THR A 82 4.55 -9.56 0.07
N LYS A 83 3.38 -10.01 0.53
CA LYS A 83 2.35 -10.60 -0.32
C LYS A 83 1.35 -9.56 -0.73
N LEU A 84 1.06 -9.49 -2.03
CA LEU A 84 0.08 -8.57 -2.63
C LEU A 84 -0.94 -9.36 -3.43
N LEU A 85 -2.22 -9.01 -3.26
CA LEU A 85 -3.29 -9.48 -4.13
C LEU A 85 -3.22 -8.68 -5.42
N ARG A 86 -2.73 -9.29 -6.49
CA ARG A 86 -2.51 -8.62 -7.77
C ARG A 86 -3.33 -9.21 -8.91
N LEU A 87 -3.74 -10.47 -8.79
CA LEU A 87 -4.54 -11.15 -9.79
C LEU A 87 -5.90 -11.51 -9.19
N PHE A 88 -6.99 -11.20 -9.88
CA PHE A 88 -8.34 -11.48 -9.43
C PHE A 88 -9.28 -11.79 -10.61
N ARG A 89 -10.35 -12.55 -10.36
CA ARG A 89 -11.34 -12.84 -11.40
C ARG A 89 -12.06 -11.57 -11.83
N SER A 90 -12.33 -11.45 -13.12
CA SER A 90 -13.09 -10.32 -13.69
C SER A 90 -14.42 -10.13 -12.95
N GLY A 91 -14.70 -8.89 -12.54
CA GLY A 91 -15.88 -8.54 -11.75
C GLY A 91 -15.86 -8.97 -10.27
N LYS A 92 -14.76 -9.62 -9.77
CA LYS A 92 -14.69 -10.12 -8.40
C LYS A 92 -13.68 -9.36 -7.51
N GLY A 93 -13.08 -8.31 -8.01
CA GLY A 93 -12.13 -7.49 -7.27
C GLY A 93 -12.29 -6.01 -7.57
N ILE A 94 -12.06 -5.19 -6.57
CA ILE A 94 -12.13 -3.73 -6.63
C ILE A 94 -10.96 -3.14 -5.83
N CYS A 95 -10.45 -1.98 -6.24
CA CYS A 95 -9.50 -1.24 -5.41
C CYS A 95 -10.24 -0.53 -4.28
N GLU A 96 -9.87 -0.79 -3.05
CA GLU A 96 -10.50 -0.15 -1.89
C GLU A 96 -10.24 1.36 -1.86
N GLN A 97 -11.22 2.13 -1.44
CA GLN A 97 -11.11 3.59 -1.31
C GLN A 97 -10.33 3.93 -0.02
N ARG A 98 -9.06 4.32 -0.19
CA ARG A 98 -8.19 4.80 0.89
C ARG A 98 -7.24 5.87 0.38
N LEU A 99 -6.69 6.66 1.31
CA LEU A 99 -5.64 7.65 0.97
C LEU A 99 -4.27 7.00 0.80
N MET A 100 -4.02 5.89 1.51
CA MET A 100 -2.75 5.18 1.52
C MET A 100 -2.98 3.68 1.70
N ASP A 101 -2.05 2.88 1.19
CA ASP A 101 -2.05 1.40 1.29
C ASP A 101 -3.33 0.77 0.69
N GLU A 102 -3.77 1.25 -0.47
CA GLU A 102 -4.91 0.70 -1.19
C GLU A 102 -4.60 -0.71 -1.68
N HIS A 103 -5.45 -1.64 -1.34
CA HIS A 103 -5.36 -3.02 -1.79
C HIS A 103 -6.51 -3.37 -2.74
N ILE A 104 -6.29 -4.39 -3.57
CA ILE A 104 -7.41 -5.07 -4.20
C ILE A 104 -8.18 -5.82 -3.11
N GLN A 105 -9.47 -5.57 -3.04
CA GLN A 105 -10.41 -6.24 -2.17
C GLN A 105 -11.26 -7.18 -3.01
N LEU A 106 -11.35 -8.44 -2.61
CA LEU A 106 -12.26 -9.38 -3.24
C LEU A 106 -13.68 -9.09 -2.77
N LEU A 107 -14.62 -9.10 -3.71
CA LEU A 107 -16.04 -8.92 -3.45
C LEU A 107 -16.67 -10.23 -2.96
N GLU A 108 -16.12 -11.35 -3.41
CA GLU A 108 -16.54 -12.69 -2.99
C GLU A 108 -15.40 -13.71 -3.14
N GLY A 109 -15.60 -14.91 -2.61
CA GLY A 109 -14.60 -15.98 -2.68
C GLY A 109 -13.39 -15.73 -1.79
N TYR A 110 -12.27 -16.34 -2.13
CA TYR A 110 -11.02 -16.21 -1.39
C TYR A 110 -9.78 -16.21 -2.30
N ALA A 111 -8.65 -15.81 -1.73
CA ALA A 111 -7.38 -15.77 -2.43
C ALA A 111 -6.48 -16.94 -2.03
N VAL A 112 -5.74 -17.46 -3.02
CA VAL A 112 -4.64 -18.41 -2.83
C VAL A 112 -3.30 -17.72 -3.02
N GLU A 113 -2.23 -18.32 -2.49
CA GLU A 113 -0.87 -17.81 -2.61
C GLU A 113 -0.11 -18.60 -3.67
N PHE A 114 0.51 -17.89 -4.61
CA PHE A 114 1.48 -18.48 -5.51
C PHE A 114 2.88 -18.38 -4.93
N LYS A 115 3.75 -19.27 -5.36
CA LYS A 115 5.08 -19.45 -4.78
C LYS A 115 6.07 -18.39 -5.24
N TYR A 116 6.02 -18.08 -6.54
CA TYR A 116 7.03 -17.23 -7.16
C TYR A 116 6.70 -15.75 -7.08
N ASP A 117 7.67 -14.91 -7.42
CA ASP A 117 7.68 -13.50 -7.12
C ASP A 117 7.37 -12.64 -8.35
N MET A 118 6.74 -11.52 -8.10
CA MET A 118 6.78 -10.33 -8.94
C MET A 118 7.86 -9.37 -8.45
N VAL A 119 8.30 -8.47 -9.30
CA VAL A 119 9.33 -7.46 -8.98
C VAL A 119 8.72 -6.07 -9.03
N ASP A 120 9.04 -5.26 -8.02
CA ASP A 120 8.78 -3.83 -7.94
C ASP A 120 10.15 -3.13 -8.00
N LYS A 121 10.42 -2.42 -9.11
CA LYS A 121 11.68 -1.73 -9.37
C LYS A 121 11.42 -0.29 -9.77
N ASN A 122 11.50 0.61 -8.81
CA ASN A 122 11.38 2.04 -9.12
C ASN A 122 12.50 2.47 -10.08
N LEU A 123 12.09 3.03 -11.22
CA LEU A 123 12.99 3.48 -12.28
C LEU A 123 13.45 4.94 -12.09
N ASN A 124 12.88 5.66 -11.13
CA ASN A 124 13.22 7.05 -10.85
C ASN A 124 14.42 7.15 -9.91
N ASP A 125 15.06 8.32 -9.92
CA ASP A 125 16.19 8.60 -9.05
C ASP A 125 15.79 8.80 -7.58
N LEU A 126 16.80 8.95 -6.73
CA LEU A 126 16.61 9.13 -5.29
C LEU A 126 15.90 10.45 -4.97
N SER A 127 16.19 11.52 -5.70
CA SER A 127 15.57 12.84 -5.49
C SER A 127 14.07 12.79 -5.74
N TRP A 128 13.65 12.19 -6.84
CA TRP A 128 12.24 11.96 -7.13
C TRP A 128 11.56 11.11 -6.04
N THR A 129 12.24 10.05 -5.61
CA THR A 129 11.74 9.18 -4.54
C THR A 129 11.52 9.94 -3.24
N LEU A 130 12.46 10.82 -2.85
CA LEU A 130 12.34 11.64 -1.65
C LEU A 130 11.16 12.63 -1.74
N HIS A 131 10.99 13.31 -2.87
CA HIS A 131 9.84 14.20 -3.09
C HIS A 131 8.50 13.44 -3.00
N LYS A 132 8.44 12.24 -3.59
CA LYS A 132 7.26 11.35 -3.49
C LYS A 132 6.97 10.99 -2.02
N GLN A 133 8.01 10.68 -1.22
CA GLN A 133 7.84 10.34 0.20
C GLN A 133 7.32 11.54 1.01
N VAL A 134 7.78 12.76 0.73
CA VAL A 134 7.27 13.97 1.40
C VAL A 134 5.78 14.15 1.13
N ASN A 135 5.35 13.98 -0.12
CA ASN A 135 3.93 14.07 -0.50
C ASN A 135 3.07 12.94 0.10
N TYR A 136 3.65 11.75 0.26
CA TYR A 136 2.95 10.62 0.87
C TYR A 136 2.84 10.75 2.40
N ALA A 137 3.79 11.44 3.04
CA ALA A 137 3.80 11.57 4.49
C ALA A 137 2.55 12.25 5.03
N ILE A 138 1.99 13.25 4.31
CA ILE A 138 0.74 13.88 4.75
C ILE A 138 -0.45 12.92 4.64
N ARG A 139 -0.54 12.15 3.56
CA ARG A 139 -1.63 11.16 3.39
C ARG A 139 -1.57 10.07 4.45
N GLU A 140 -0.36 9.57 4.75
CA GLU A 140 -0.16 8.61 5.84
C GLU A 140 -0.47 9.22 7.21
N ALA A 141 -0.13 10.51 7.44
CA ALA A 141 -0.47 11.20 8.68
C ALA A 141 -1.98 11.30 8.87
N ILE A 142 -2.73 11.63 7.81
CA ILE A 142 -4.19 11.68 7.83
C ILE A 142 -4.78 10.30 8.12
N ASP A 143 -4.28 9.23 7.48
CA ASP A 143 -4.74 7.86 7.71
C ASP A 143 -4.46 7.39 9.15
N LEU A 144 -3.32 7.79 9.74
CA LEU A 144 -3.03 7.51 11.15
C LEU A 144 -3.90 8.33 12.11
N LEU A 145 -4.19 9.59 11.79
CA LEU A 145 -5.13 10.40 12.56
C LEU A 145 -6.56 9.85 12.48
N ASP A 146 -6.97 9.36 11.31
CA ASP A 146 -8.28 8.70 11.17
C ASP A 146 -8.39 7.45 12.04
N ILE A 147 -7.35 6.61 12.07
CA ILE A 147 -7.29 5.45 12.96
C ILE A 147 -7.38 5.87 14.44
N GLU A 148 -6.73 6.98 14.82
CA GLU A 148 -6.66 7.41 16.22
C GLU A 148 -7.96 8.04 16.72
N ILE A 149 -8.55 8.96 15.95
CA ILE A 149 -9.67 9.76 16.38
C ILE A 149 -10.95 9.56 15.55
N ASN A 150 -10.92 8.63 14.57
CA ASN A 150 -12.05 8.35 13.67
C ASN A 150 -12.56 9.63 12.98
N LEU A 151 -11.69 10.26 12.17
CA LEU A 151 -12.00 11.49 11.43
C LEU A 151 -13.13 11.31 10.42
N THR A 152 -13.12 10.18 9.70
CA THR A 152 -14.09 9.89 8.63
C THR A 152 -15.43 9.36 9.14
N GLY A 153 -15.52 9.00 10.43
CA GLY A 153 -16.72 8.40 11.00
C GLY A 153 -16.98 6.94 10.55
N THR A 154 -16.18 6.42 9.65
CA THR A 154 -16.35 5.06 9.11
C THR A 154 -15.50 4.05 9.86
N ARG A 155 -16.13 3.03 10.47
CA ARG A 155 -15.39 1.86 11.00
C ARG A 155 -15.01 0.93 9.85
N ARG A 156 -13.73 0.96 9.45
CA ARG A 156 -13.23 0.22 8.28
C ARG A 156 -12.88 -1.25 8.54
N MET A 157 -12.88 -1.70 9.80
CA MET A 157 -12.36 -3.01 10.19
C MET A 157 -13.08 -4.22 9.56
N ASP A 158 -14.38 -4.11 9.27
CA ASP A 158 -15.15 -5.25 8.76
C ASP A 158 -14.86 -5.59 7.29
N LYS A 159 -14.37 -4.62 6.52
CA LYS A 159 -14.03 -4.81 5.09
C LYS A 159 -12.62 -5.35 4.87
N ASP A 160 -11.76 -5.31 5.89
CA ASP A 160 -10.34 -5.65 5.76
C ASP A 160 -10.06 -7.15 5.55
N LYS A 161 -10.98 -8.03 5.92
CA LYS A 161 -10.80 -9.50 5.81
C LYS A 161 -10.65 -10.03 4.37
N TYR A 162 -11.08 -9.28 3.38
CA TYR A 162 -11.05 -9.67 1.96
C TYR A 162 -9.79 -9.24 1.19
N ILE A 163 -8.82 -8.61 1.86
CA ILE A 163 -7.58 -8.10 1.25
C ILE A 163 -6.37 -9.05 1.36
N GLY A 164 -6.57 -10.21 1.97
CA GLY A 164 -5.51 -11.18 2.28
C GLY A 164 -4.98 -11.08 3.72
N LYS A 165 -4.66 -12.24 4.28
CA LYS A 165 -4.27 -12.37 5.71
C LYS A 165 -3.12 -11.44 6.11
N GLN A 166 -2.06 -11.33 5.29
CA GLN A 166 -0.90 -10.52 5.63
C GLN A 166 -1.24 -9.02 5.69
N ALA A 167 -2.01 -8.51 4.73
CA ALA A 167 -2.46 -7.12 4.70
C ALA A 167 -3.36 -6.82 5.91
N TYR A 168 -4.31 -7.71 6.21
CA TYR A 168 -5.15 -7.61 7.41
C TYR A 168 -4.33 -7.51 8.70
N PHE A 169 -3.35 -8.41 8.92
CA PHE A 169 -2.49 -8.37 10.10
C PHE A 169 -1.60 -7.11 10.16
N LYS A 170 -1.15 -6.58 9.02
CA LYS A 170 -0.43 -5.30 8.99
C LYS A 170 -1.31 -4.15 9.49
N ARG A 171 -2.57 -4.12 9.10
CA ARG A 171 -3.54 -3.11 9.59
C ARG A 171 -3.83 -3.23 11.07
N MET A 172 -4.02 -4.44 11.58
CA MET A 172 -4.17 -4.67 13.02
C MET A 172 -2.96 -4.16 13.81
N LYS A 173 -1.74 -4.36 13.29
CA LYS A 173 -0.52 -3.81 13.89
C LYS A 173 -0.48 -2.28 13.80
N LYS A 174 -1.05 -1.67 12.75
CA LYS A 174 -1.12 -0.22 12.58
C LYS A 174 -1.93 0.44 13.70
N HIS A 175 -3.04 -0.16 14.13
CA HIS A 175 -3.80 0.30 15.30
C HIS A 175 -2.97 0.33 16.60
N LYS A 176 -2.15 -0.70 16.84
CA LYS A 176 -1.22 -0.71 17.99
C LYS A 176 -0.11 0.33 17.85
N TYR A 177 0.39 0.52 16.62
CA TYR A 177 1.44 1.50 16.32
C TYR A 177 0.98 2.94 16.60
N VAL A 178 -0.27 3.28 16.30
CA VAL A 178 -0.83 4.62 16.54
C VAL A 178 -0.85 4.99 18.02
N CYS A 179 -1.01 4.01 18.92
CA CYS A 179 -1.01 4.23 20.37
C CYS A 179 0.39 4.53 20.97
N LEU A 180 1.45 4.32 20.19
CA LEU A 180 2.82 4.57 20.68
C LEU A 180 3.18 6.06 20.56
N PRO A 181 4.08 6.57 21.44
CA PRO A 181 4.52 7.97 21.40
C PRO A 181 5.14 8.35 20.05
N LEU A 182 4.79 9.54 19.55
CA LEU A 182 5.38 10.11 18.34
C LEU A 182 6.91 10.10 18.40
N PHE A 183 7.55 9.92 17.26
CA PHE A 183 8.99 9.85 17.04
C PHE A 183 9.64 8.58 17.59
N TRP A 184 9.35 8.18 18.83
CA TRP A 184 9.85 6.92 19.40
C TRP A 184 9.32 5.68 18.68
N ARG A 185 8.07 5.74 18.23
CA ARG A 185 7.48 4.66 17.42
C ARG A 185 8.18 4.47 16.07
N ALA A 186 8.65 5.58 15.47
CA ALA A 186 9.41 5.53 14.22
C ALA A 186 10.77 4.86 14.41
N PHE A 187 11.50 5.21 15.48
CA PHE A 187 12.77 4.58 15.85
C PHE A 187 12.58 3.10 16.20
N ALA A 188 11.58 2.77 17.01
CA ALA A 188 11.27 1.39 17.37
C ALA A 188 10.93 0.53 16.13
N PHE A 189 10.21 1.11 15.15
CA PHE A 189 9.91 0.43 13.89
C PHE A 189 11.16 0.20 13.04
N PHE A 190 12.08 1.16 13.01
CA PHE A 190 13.38 0.97 12.36
C PHE A 190 14.16 -0.17 13.02
N CYS A 191 14.32 -0.17 14.35
CA CYS A 191 15.00 -1.24 15.08
C CYS A 191 14.35 -2.60 14.82
N TYR A 192 13.02 -2.65 14.83
CA TYR A 192 12.26 -3.87 14.53
C TYR A 192 12.60 -4.41 13.14
N ARG A 193 12.57 -3.59 12.10
CA ARG A 193 12.84 -4.05 10.73
C ARG A 193 14.32 -4.29 10.44
N TYR A 194 15.16 -3.35 10.85
CA TYR A 194 16.58 -3.38 10.53
C TYR A 194 17.35 -4.41 11.37
N ILE A 195 17.09 -4.44 12.68
CA ILE A 195 17.79 -5.33 13.61
C ILE A 195 17.08 -6.69 13.73
N LEU A 196 15.83 -6.69 14.24
CA LEU A 196 15.14 -7.94 14.58
C LEU A 196 14.74 -8.76 13.35
N HIS A 197 14.39 -8.11 12.24
CA HIS A 197 14.02 -8.78 10.99
C HIS A 197 15.16 -8.83 9.94
N GLY A 198 16.39 -8.53 10.37
CA GLY A 198 17.60 -8.79 9.60
C GLY A 198 17.82 -7.84 8.42
N GLY A 199 17.27 -6.61 8.44
CA GLY A 199 17.52 -5.61 7.41
C GLY A 199 19.01 -5.27 7.23
N PHE A 200 19.82 -5.43 8.28
CA PHE A 200 21.28 -5.24 8.24
C PHE A 200 22.00 -6.24 7.31
N LYS A 201 21.39 -7.41 7.05
CA LYS A 201 21.96 -8.42 6.14
C LYS A 201 22.05 -7.94 4.69
N ASP A 202 21.28 -6.94 4.33
CA ASP A 202 21.31 -6.31 3.01
C ASP A 202 22.44 -5.26 2.88
N GLY A 203 23.33 -5.14 3.88
CA GLY A 203 24.52 -4.31 3.88
C GLY A 203 24.20 -2.80 3.83
N LYS A 204 25.08 -1.99 3.20
CA LYS A 204 24.95 -0.52 3.15
C LYS A 204 23.64 -0.06 2.50
N ILE A 205 23.22 -0.73 1.42
CA ILE A 205 21.97 -0.41 0.72
C ILE A 205 20.77 -0.75 1.60
N GLY A 206 20.81 -1.89 2.33
CA GLY A 206 19.79 -2.25 3.32
C GLY A 206 19.69 -1.23 4.45
N PHE A 207 20.83 -0.74 4.97
CA PHE A 207 20.83 0.33 5.96
C PHE A 207 20.15 1.60 5.42
N LEU A 208 20.57 2.07 4.24
CA LEU A 208 19.99 3.26 3.62
C LEU A 208 18.49 3.11 3.39
N PHE A 209 18.07 1.96 2.86
CA PHE A 209 16.65 1.65 2.67
C PHE A 209 15.85 1.73 3.98
N HIS A 210 16.30 1.04 5.03
CA HIS A 210 15.59 1.04 6.30
C HIS A 210 15.65 2.38 7.02
N PHE A 211 16.77 3.11 6.91
CA PHE A 211 16.84 4.47 7.39
C PHE A 211 15.79 5.36 6.73
N MET A 212 15.71 5.35 5.39
CA MET A 212 14.77 6.19 4.64
C MET A 212 13.31 5.80 4.83
N TYR A 213 12.97 4.50 4.71
CA TYR A 213 11.58 4.06 4.68
C TYR A 213 11.02 3.63 6.04
N SER A 214 11.88 3.22 6.99
CA SER A 214 11.43 2.75 8.30
C SER A 214 11.65 3.76 9.42
N TRP A 215 12.59 4.70 9.27
CA TRP A 215 12.85 5.73 10.28
C TRP A 215 12.50 7.12 9.77
N TRP A 216 13.26 7.68 8.83
CA TRP A 216 13.10 9.06 8.35
C TRP A 216 11.67 9.34 7.86
N TYR A 217 11.14 8.51 6.99
CA TYR A 217 9.76 8.65 6.49
C TYR A 217 8.73 8.63 7.63
N ARG A 218 8.88 7.71 8.59
CA ARG A 218 7.97 7.63 9.74
C ARG A 218 8.11 8.82 10.69
N MET A 219 9.32 9.37 10.84
CA MET A 219 9.55 10.63 11.57
C MET A 219 8.85 11.80 10.89
N LEU A 220 8.91 11.87 9.56
CA LEU A 220 8.22 12.90 8.79
C LEU A 220 6.69 12.80 8.94
N VAL A 221 6.13 11.59 8.90
CA VAL A 221 4.71 11.35 9.18
C VAL A 221 4.32 11.84 10.58
N ASP A 222 5.13 11.51 11.59
CA ASP A 222 4.89 11.94 12.97
C ASP A 222 5.00 13.47 13.13
N ALA A 223 5.92 14.10 12.40
CA ALA A 223 6.04 15.57 12.38
C ALA A 223 4.79 16.22 11.77
N LYS A 224 4.24 15.65 10.69
CA LYS A 224 2.97 16.12 10.11
C LYS A 224 1.78 15.96 11.06
N ILE A 225 1.71 14.86 11.79
CA ILE A 225 0.69 14.68 12.85
C ILE A 225 0.85 15.76 13.94
N LEU A 226 2.08 16.02 14.38
CA LEU A 226 2.35 17.06 15.39
C LEU A 226 1.99 18.45 14.89
N GLU A 227 2.32 18.78 13.62
CA GLU A 227 1.96 20.05 12.97
C GLU A 227 0.44 20.27 12.98
N ILE A 228 -0.34 19.29 12.53
CA ILE A 228 -1.81 19.33 12.54
C ILE A 228 -2.36 19.49 13.97
N ARG A 229 -1.84 18.71 14.92
CA ARG A 229 -2.28 18.80 16.32
C ARG A 229 -1.96 20.14 16.98
N LYS A 230 -0.84 20.77 16.64
CA LYS A 230 -0.50 22.12 17.12
C LYS A 230 -1.48 23.17 16.57
N ALA A 231 -1.89 23.03 15.31
CA ALA A 231 -2.82 23.97 14.68
C ALA A 231 -4.27 23.79 15.15
N CYS A 232 -4.72 22.56 15.31
CA CYS A 232 -6.14 22.23 15.47
C CYS A 232 -6.51 21.56 16.80
N GLY A 233 -5.52 21.18 17.61
CA GLY A 233 -5.76 20.34 18.79
C GLY A 233 -6.24 18.94 18.41
N ARG A 234 -7.33 18.49 19.03
CA ARG A 234 -8.03 17.23 18.74
C ARG A 234 -9.42 17.44 18.14
N ASP A 235 -9.74 18.66 17.77
CA ASP A 235 -11.02 19.03 17.17
C ASP A 235 -11.09 18.49 15.74
N LYS A 236 -12.01 17.57 15.50
CA LYS A 236 -12.14 16.86 14.21
C LYS A 236 -12.50 17.81 13.07
N GLU A 237 -13.40 18.74 13.31
CA GLU A 237 -13.85 19.67 12.25
C GLU A 237 -12.74 20.63 11.87
N LYS A 238 -12.00 21.15 12.84
CA LYS A 238 -10.82 21.99 12.58
C LYS A 238 -9.73 21.22 11.85
N ILE A 239 -9.53 19.94 12.18
CA ILE A 239 -8.57 19.07 11.48
C ILE A 239 -9.00 18.85 10.01
N ARG A 240 -10.28 18.58 9.76
CA ARG A 240 -10.84 18.43 8.41
C ARG A 240 -10.64 19.68 7.57
N GLU A 241 -11.05 20.83 8.10
CA GLU A 241 -10.89 22.14 7.45
C GLU A 241 -9.42 22.45 7.17
N HIS A 242 -8.53 22.21 8.13
CA HIS A 242 -7.08 22.40 7.99
C HIS A 242 -6.51 21.52 6.89
N ILE A 243 -6.91 20.23 6.81
CA ILE A 243 -6.46 19.30 5.79
C ILE A 243 -6.93 19.75 4.39
N LEU A 244 -8.19 20.12 4.27
CA LEU A 244 -8.75 20.60 3.00
C LEU A 244 -8.05 21.88 2.54
N THR A 245 -7.89 22.86 3.42
CA THR A 245 -7.35 24.18 3.10
C THR A 245 -5.86 24.14 2.77
N ASN A 246 -5.05 23.40 3.55
CA ASN A 246 -3.59 23.45 3.42
C ASN A 246 -3.01 22.37 2.49
N TYR A 247 -3.73 21.26 2.28
CA TYR A 247 -3.23 20.13 1.50
C TYR A 247 -4.12 19.78 0.31
N ASN A 248 -5.27 20.44 0.16
CA ASN A 248 -6.26 20.16 -0.89
C ASN A 248 -6.66 18.68 -0.93
N ILE A 249 -6.82 18.06 0.25
CA ILE A 249 -7.26 16.68 0.42
C ILE A 249 -8.63 16.71 1.09
N ASP A 250 -9.64 16.25 0.34
CA ASP A 250 -10.97 16.04 0.89
C ASP A 250 -11.04 14.62 1.47
N ILE A 251 -11.33 14.53 2.76
CA ILE A 251 -11.40 13.26 3.49
C ILE A 251 -12.81 12.66 3.55
N ASP A 252 -13.83 13.36 3.09
CA ASP A 252 -15.21 12.88 3.09
C ASP A 252 -15.48 11.86 1.98
N PHE A 253 -14.54 11.69 1.03
CA PHE A 253 -14.57 10.68 -0.02
C PHE A 253 -13.91 9.34 0.34
N ILE A 254 -13.51 9.11 1.60
CA ILE A 254 -12.71 7.95 1.99
C ILE A 254 -13.58 6.88 2.69
#